data_b960e9ae7cc96e69f7b6407c911365a3
#
_entry.id   b960e9ae7cc96e69f7b6407c911365a3
#
_cell.length_a   1.000
_cell.length_b   1.000
_cell.length_c   1.000
_cell.angle_alpha   90.00
_cell.angle_beta   90.00
_cell.angle_gamma   90.00
#
_symmetry.space_group_name_H-M   'P 1'
#
loop_
_entity.id
_entity.type
_entity.pdbx_description
1 polymer ?
#
loop_
_entity_poly.entity_id
_entity_poly.type
_entity_poly.pdbx_seq_one_letter_code
_entity_poly.pdbx_strand_id
1 'polypeptide(L)'
;MSHDEYLQEMGISTWHLRQGEMPQAQVAQNSTTAAQPDPVQQDVKSNTPGLSPWVFIVDDLTGDAALLFERILASLYLTRSDIQCLSSQQMNQIDIQSAGVVVAMGSLLPKKLLQIDEAFEDIRGTVESVEIGGHELPIVFTDHPAHLLKHAQ
;
A
#
# COMPACT_ATOMS: atom_id res chain seq x y z
N MET A 1 -36.26 -18.98 -7.65
CA MET A 1 -34.78 -18.89 -7.53
C MET A 1 -34.45 -17.66 -6.71
N SER A 2 -33.71 -17.83 -5.64
CA SER A 2 -33.18 -16.70 -4.89
C SER A 2 -31.98 -16.09 -5.64
N HIS A 3 -31.68 -14.83 -5.36
CA HIS A 3 -30.54 -14.15 -5.96
C HIS A 3 -29.20 -14.86 -5.67
N ASP A 4 -29.12 -15.48 -4.49
CA ASP A 4 -27.93 -16.23 -4.05
C ASP A 4 -27.73 -17.55 -4.84
N GLU A 5 -28.80 -18.26 -5.17
CA GLU A 5 -28.74 -19.46 -6.00
C GLU A 5 -28.22 -19.16 -7.41
N TYR A 6 -28.63 -18.04 -7.98
CA TYR A 6 -28.19 -17.62 -9.31
C TYR A 6 -26.69 -17.26 -9.31
N LEU A 7 -26.19 -16.60 -8.27
CA LEU A 7 -24.78 -16.28 -8.13
C LEU A 7 -23.92 -17.53 -7.92
N GLN A 8 -24.45 -18.51 -7.18
CA GLN A 8 -23.76 -19.77 -6.92
C GLN A 8 -23.61 -20.62 -8.21
N GLU A 9 -24.61 -20.63 -9.07
CA GLU A 9 -24.51 -21.31 -10.37
C GLU A 9 -23.45 -20.66 -11.29
N MET A 10 -23.22 -19.36 -11.16
CA MET A 10 -22.16 -18.64 -11.86
C MET A 10 -20.77 -18.79 -11.21
N GLY A 11 -20.63 -19.59 -10.15
CA GLY A 11 -19.36 -19.79 -9.45
C GLY A 11 -18.95 -18.62 -8.55
N ILE A 12 -19.88 -17.71 -8.24
CA ILE A 12 -19.62 -16.54 -7.38
C ILE A 12 -20.02 -16.90 -5.94
N SER A 13 -19.04 -16.96 -5.04
CA SER A 13 -19.30 -17.18 -3.62
C SER A 13 -19.77 -15.88 -2.96
N THR A 14 -20.97 -15.86 -2.41
CA THR A 14 -21.48 -14.75 -1.62
C THR A 14 -21.02 -14.86 -0.17
N TRP A 15 -20.55 -13.75 0.38
CA TRP A 15 -20.12 -13.67 1.77
C TRP A 15 -21.33 -13.27 2.63
N HIS A 16 -21.80 -14.18 3.49
CA HIS A 16 -22.81 -13.86 4.47
C HIS A 16 -22.16 -13.46 5.80
N LEU A 17 -22.62 -12.35 6.38
CA LEU A 17 -22.23 -12.00 7.75
C LEU A 17 -22.72 -13.11 8.68
N ARG A 18 -21.81 -13.80 9.35
CA ARG A 18 -22.16 -14.70 10.43
C ARG A 18 -22.79 -13.87 11.55
N GLN A 19 -24.11 -13.92 11.69
CA GLN A 19 -24.75 -13.44 12.91
C GLN A 19 -24.26 -14.33 14.05
N GLY A 20 -23.27 -13.82 14.79
CA GLY A 20 -22.86 -14.44 16.04
C GLY A 20 -24.02 -14.34 17.03
N GLU A 21 -24.54 -15.48 17.47
CA GLU A 21 -25.37 -15.54 18.66
C GLU A 21 -24.63 -14.86 19.80
N MET A 22 -25.22 -13.80 20.34
CA MET A 22 -24.73 -13.21 21.58
C MET A 22 -24.99 -14.23 22.70
N PRO A 23 -23.99 -14.70 23.45
CA PRO A 23 -24.25 -15.42 24.67
C PRO A 23 -24.88 -14.44 25.66
N GLN A 24 -26.09 -14.77 26.11
CA GLN A 24 -26.76 -14.07 27.20
C GLN A 24 -25.88 -14.12 28.45
N ALA A 25 -25.46 -12.92 28.85
CA ALA A 25 -24.76 -12.77 30.13
C ALA A 25 -25.68 -13.12 31.27
N GLN A 26 -25.43 -14.24 31.93
CA GLN A 26 -25.95 -14.51 33.28
C GLN A 26 -25.24 -13.57 34.26
N VAL A 27 -26.05 -12.71 34.88
CA VAL A 27 -25.66 -11.89 36.01
C VAL A 27 -25.40 -12.83 37.21
N ALA A 28 -24.14 -12.99 37.55
CA ALA A 28 -23.76 -13.47 38.88
C ALA A 28 -22.92 -12.40 39.55
N GLN A 29 -23.52 -11.74 40.54
CA GLN A 29 -22.84 -10.90 41.50
C GLN A 29 -21.89 -11.78 42.31
N ASN A 30 -20.63 -11.47 42.38
CA ASN A 30 -19.84 -11.52 43.59
C ASN A 30 -18.55 -10.72 43.52
N SER A 31 -18.42 -9.96 44.53
CA SER A 31 -17.42 -9.05 45.04
C SER A 31 -15.95 -9.40 44.86
N THR A 32 -15.15 -8.31 44.64
CA THR A 32 -13.85 -8.01 45.24
C THR A 32 -12.65 -8.82 44.75
N THR A 33 -11.84 -8.19 43.92
CA THR A 33 -10.41 -7.91 44.16
C THR A 33 -9.83 -7.27 42.87
N ALA A 34 -9.13 -6.16 43.05
CA ALA A 34 -8.44 -5.42 42.01
C ALA A 34 -7.44 -6.29 41.27
N ALA A 35 -7.71 -6.55 40.01
CA ALA A 35 -6.73 -6.93 39.03
C ALA A 35 -6.93 -5.99 37.84
N GLN A 36 -5.91 -5.19 37.52
CA GLN A 36 -5.85 -4.37 36.32
C GLN A 36 -6.20 -5.23 35.10
N PRO A 37 -7.09 -4.77 34.22
CA PRO A 37 -7.19 -5.37 32.90
C PRO A 37 -5.91 -5.03 32.15
N ASP A 38 -5.22 -6.06 31.69
CA ASP A 38 -4.16 -5.91 30.70
C ASP A 38 -4.70 -5.08 29.53
N PRO A 39 -3.95 -4.08 29.07
CA PRO A 39 -4.37 -3.34 27.90
C PRO A 39 -4.39 -4.32 26.73
N VAL A 40 -5.56 -4.47 26.14
CA VAL A 40 -5.73 -5.01 24.80
C VAL A 40 -4.63 -4.39 23.97
N GLN A 41 -3.68 -5.20 23.54
CA GLN A 41 -2.68 -4.80 22.56
C GLN A 41 -3.45 -4.47 21.27
N GLN A 42 -3.87 -3.23 21.17
CA GLN A 42 -4.01 -2.61 19.86
C GLN A 42 -2.62 -2.72 19.25
N ASP A 43 -2.54 -3.40 18.10
CA ASP A 43 -1.39 -3.32 17.23
C ASP A 43 -1.16 -1.86 16.92
N VAL A 44 -0.43 -1.20 17.80
CA VAL A 44 0.15 0.10 17.53
C VAL A 44 1.16 -0.21 16.45
N LYS A 45 0.79 0.10 15.19
CA LYS A 45 1.77 0.22 14.12
C LYS A 45 2.92 1.03 14.72
N SER A 46 4.00 0.34 14.99
CA SER A 46 5.22 0.96 15.49
C SER A 46 5.66 1.94 14.41
N ASN A 47 5.33 3.20 14.59
CA ASN A 47 5.92 4.29 13.83
C ASN A 47 7.38 4.43 14.26
N THR A 48 8.17 3.43 13.93
CA THR A 48 9.62 3.59 13.94
C THR A 48 9.94 4.37 12.67
N PRO A 49 10.44 5.60 12.77
CA PRO A 49 10.84 6.36 11.60
C PRO A 49 11.92 5.59 10.87
N GLY A 50 11.64 5.11 9.66
CA GLY A 50 12.61 4.43 8.82
C GLY A 50 12.29 2.98 8.40
N LEU A 51 11.25 2.35 8.94
CA LEU A 51 10.89 0.96 8.62
C LEU A 51 9.61 0.89 7.77
N SER A 52 9.60 1.55 6.62
CA SER A 52 8.47 1.44 5.69
C SER A 52 8.80 0.48 4.56
N PRO A 53 7.94 -0.54 4.30
CA PRO A 53 8.09 -1.42 3.15
C PRO A 53 7.82 -0.72 1.81
N TRP A 54 7.21 0.47 1.85
CA TRP A 54 6.83 1.21 0.66
C TRP A 54 7.88 2.25 0.29
N VAL A 55 8.45 2.10 -0.90
CA VAL A 55 9.39 3.04 -1.50
C VAL A 55 8.77 3.64 -2.75
N PHE A 56 8.57 4.95 -2.78
CA PHE A 56 8.09 5.66 -3.95
C PHE A 56 9.22 6.44 -4.59
N ILE A 57 9.45 6.21 -5.88
CA ILE A 57 10.39 6.97 -6.70
C ILE A 57 9.58 7.87 -7.61
N VAL A 58 9.68 9.17 -7.39
CA VAL A 58 8.96 10.17 -8.16
C VAL A 58 9.80 11.43 -8.28
N ASP A 59 10.04 11.89 -9.52
CA ASP A 59 10.73 13.12 -9.82
C ASP A 59 9.71 14.28 -9.91
N ASP A 60 10.12 15.51 -9.60
CA ASP A 60 9.34 16.75 -9.79
C ASP A 60 7.91 16.75 -9.23
N LEU A 61 7.77 16.29 -8.02
CA LEU A 61 6.48 16.24 -7.32
C LEU A 61 6.13 17.60 -6.71
N THR A 62 5.49 18.47 -7.48
CA THR A 62 5.14 19.85 -7.07
C THR A 62 3.69 20.20 -7.39
N GLY A 63 3.14 21.21 -6.72
CA GLY A 63 1.81 21.75 -6.97
C GLY A 63 0.70 20.70 -6.89
N ASP A 64 -0.20 20.70 -7.87
CA ASP A 64 -1.36 19.80 -7.92
C ASP A 64 -0.95 18.31 -8.02
N ALA A 65 0.21 18.01 -8.62
CA ALA A 65 0.75 16.67 -8.67
C ALA A 65 1.10 16.14 -7.27
N ALA A 66 1.61 17.00 -6.39
CA ALA A 66 1.87 16.65 -5.00
C ALA A 66 0.57 16.38 -4.24
N LEU A 67 -0.46 17.21 -4.45
CA LEU A 67 -1.78 17.01 -3.84
C LEU A 67 -2.43 15.71 -4.30
N LEU A 68 -2.32 15.39 -5.60
CA LEU A 68 -2.83 14.12 -6.13
C LEU A 68 -2.07 12.94 -5.52
N PHE A 69 -0.76 13.04 -5.37
CA PHE A 69 0.05 12.00 -4.74
C PHE A 69 -0.38 11.74 -3.29
N GLU A 70 -0.65 12.80 -2.50
CA GLU A 70 -1.18 12.63 -1.14
C GLU A 70 -2.54 11.91 -1.13
N ARG A 71 -3.40 12.17 -2.11
CA ARG A 71 -4.69 11.47 -2.25
C ARG A 71 -4.50 10.00 -2.64
N ILE A 72 -3.52 9.71 -3.49
CA ILE A 72 -3.15 8.33 -3.84
C ILE A 72 -2.68 7.58 -2.58
N LEU A 73 -1.79 8.18 -1.79
CA LEU A 73 -1.35 7.58 -0.53
C LEU A 73 -2.52 7.36 0.43
N ALA A 74 -3.39 8.34 0.58
CA ALA A 74 -4.57 8.23 1.44
C ALA A 74 -5.51 7.10 1.01
N SER A 75 -5.65 6.83 -0.29
CA SER A 75 -6.43 5.69 -0.80
C SER A 75 -5.84 4.33 -0.44
N LEU A 76 -4.54 4.29 -0.18
CA LEU A 76 -3.81 3.12 0.31
C LEU A 76 -3.69 3.09 1.84
N TYR A 77 -4.35 4.00 2.54
CA TYR A 77 -4.23 4.21 4.00
C TYR A 77 -2.79 4.51 4.44
N LEU A 78 -2.02 5.18 3.59
CA LEU A 78 -0.65 5.61 3.84
C LEU A 78 -0.56 7.12 3.97
N THR A 79 0.45 7.57 4.70
CA THR A 79 0.85 8.97 4.78
C THR A 79 2.31 9.12 4.32
N ARG A 80 2.78 10.36 4.14
CA ARG A 80 4.19 10.62 3.81
C ARG A 80 5.17 10.05 4.82
N SER A 81 4.79 9.97 6.08
CA SER A 81 5.61 9.37 7.14
C SER A 81 5.66 7.85 7.10
N ASP A 82 4.71 7.22 6.43
CA ASP A 82 4.64 5.76 6.30
C ASP A 82 5.40 5.23 5.08
N ILE A 83 6.05 6.09 4.31
CA ILE A 83 6.73 5.74 3.06
C ILE A 83 8.13 6.34 2.98
N GLN A 84 8.98 5.74 2.17
CA GLN A 84 10.18 6.38 1.66
C GLN A 84 9.84 7.01 0.30
N CYS A 85 9.94 8.34 0.19
CA CYS A 85 9.70 9.04 -1.06
C CYS A 85 11.00 9.68 -1.54
N LEU A 86 11.51 9.21 -2.66
CA LEU A 86 12.82 9.55 -3.20
C LEU A 86 12.72 9.99 -4.66
N SER A 87 13.70 10.73 -5.13
CA SER A 87 13.88 10.98 -6.55
C SER A 87 14.69 9.86 -7.21
N SER A 88 14.65 9.78 -8.55
CA SER A 88 15.41 8.78 -9.31
C SER A 88 16.93 8.86 -9.07
N GLN A 89 17.44 10.00 -8.63
CA GLN A 89 18.86 10.21 -8.29
C GLN A 89 19.24 9.70 -6.90
N GLN A 90 18.26 9.41 -6.06
CA GLN A 90 18.44 9.04 -4.65
C GLN A 90 18.21 7.55 -4.39
N MET A 91 18.19 6.71 -5.41
CA MET A 91 17.95 5.26 -5.26
C MET A 91 18.92 4.57 -4.30
N ASN A 92 20.15 5.02 -4.25
CA ASN A 92 21.17 4.50 -3.33
C ASN A 92 20.92 4.89 -1.85
N GLN A 93 19.94 5.74 -1.59
CA GLN A 93 19.51 6.10 -0.22
C GLN A 93 18.30 5.26 0.26
N ILE A 94 17.83 4.31 -0.55
CA ILE A 94 16.76 3.41 -0.14
C ILE A 94 17.25 2.58 1.05
N ASP A 95 16.46 2.58 2.13
CA ASP A 95 16.69 1.67 3.24
C ASP A 95 16.23 0.26 2.85
N ILE A 96 17.17 -0.52 2.35
CA ILE A 96 16.96 -1.86 1.81
C ILE A 96 16.44 -2.82 2.89
N GLN A 97 16.81 -2.59 4.15
CA GLN A 97 16.43 -3.48 5.25
C GLN A 97 14.91 -3.44 5.52
N SER A 98 14.29 -2.31 5.23
CA SER A 98 12.86 -2.11 5.42
C SER A 98 12.06 -2.14 4.11
N ALA A 99 12.71 -1.95 2.96
CA ALA A 99 12.06 -1.90 1.66
C ALA A 99 11.47 -3.27 1.27
N GLY A 100 10.18 -3.29 0.94
CA GLY A 100 9.49 -4.49 0.46
C GLY A 100 9.03 -4.36 -0.99
N VAL A 101 8.72 -3.15 -1.44
CA VAL A 101 8.26 -2.87 -2.81
C VAL A 101 8.63 -1.45 -3.22
N VAL A 102 9.06 -1.30 -4.46
CA VAL A 102 9.37 -0.02 -5.08
C VAL A 102 8.25 0.35 -6.07
N VAL A 103 7.71 1.55 -5.96
CA VAL A 103 6.74 2.10 -6.91
C VAL A 103 7.38 3.29 -7.61
N ALA A 104 7.67 3.14 -8.89
CA ALA A 104 8.30 4.18 -9.70
C ALA A 104 7.25 4.90 -10.56
N MET A 105 7.05 6.18 -10.31
CA MET A 105 6.02 7.00 -10.94
C MET A 105 6.60 7.90 -12.02
N GLY A 106 6.46 7.49 -13.28
CA GLY A 106 6.91 8.28 -14.44
C GLY A 106 7.43 7.44 -15.61
N SER A 107 7.08 7.83 -16.82
CA SER A 107 7.37 7.10 -18.07
C SER A 107 8.86 6.99 -18.42
N LEU A 108 9.70 7.85 -17.86
CA LEU A 108 11.15 7.81 -18.10
C LEU A 108 11.92 6.96 -17.08
N LEU A 109 11.26 6.53 -15.99
CA LEU A 109 11.93 5.79 -14.93
C LEU A 109 12.37 4.38 -15.33
N PRO A 110 11.63 3.59 -16.14
CA PRO A 110 12.10 2.28 -16.57
C PRO A 110 13.46 2.34 -17.26
N LYS A 111 13.63 3.32 -18.16
CA LYS A 111 14.91 3.54 -18.84
C LYS A 111 16.01 4.02 -17.91
N LYS A 112 15.68 4.91 -16.96
CA LYS A 112 16.64 5.44 -15.99
C LYS A 112 17.11 4.39 -14.98
N LEU A 113 16.19 3.54 -14.52
CA LEU A 113 16.45 2.64 -13.40
C LEU A 113 16.91 1.24 -13.84
N LEU A 114 16.32 0.70 -14.90
CA LEU A 114 16.56 -0.66 -15.39
C LEU A 114 17.16 -0.71 -16.79
N GLN A 115 17.37 0.45 -17.44
CA GLN A 115 17.83 0.55 -18.82
C GLN A 115 16.92 -0.17 -19.83
N ILE A 116 15.64 -0.28 -19.51
CA ILE A 116 14.63 -0.90 -20.37
C ILE A 116 14.23 0.11 -21.45
N ASP A 117 14.31 -0.30 -22.70
CA ASP A 117 13.95 0.51 -23.88
C ASP A 117 12.57 0.15 -24.47
N GLU A 118 11.77 -0.61 -23.75
CA GLU A 118 10.39 -0.95 -24.13
C GLU A 118 9.44 0.24 -23.97
N ALA A 119 8.31 0.20 -24.68
CA ALA A 119 7.30 1.23 -24.54
C ALA A 119 6.72 1.22 -23.11
N PHE A 120 6.52 2.41 -22.55
CA PHE A 120 6.06 2.55 -21.17
C PHE A 120 4.69 1.85 -20.95
N GLU A 121 3.83 1.86 -21.95
CA GLU A 121 2.51 1.22 -21.93
C GLU A 121 2.60 -0.30 -21.71
N ASP A 122 3.66 -0.92 -22.20
CA ASP A 122 3.87 -2.38 -22.07
C ASP A 122 4.41 -2.74 -20.68
N ILE A 123 5.16 -1.82 -20.05
CA ILE A 123 5.77 -2.02 -18.73
C ILE A 123 4.85 -1.52 -17.60
N ARG A 124 3.97 -0.59 -17.90
CA ARG A 124 3.07 0.00 -16.92
C ARG A 124 2.20 -1.05 -16.23
N GLY A 125 2.32 -1.13 -14.90
CA GLY A 125 1.59 -2.08 -14.08
C GLY A 125 2.18 -3.49 -14.05
N THR A 126 3.28 -3.76 -14.77
CA THR A 126 4.04 -5.00 -14.59
C THR A 126 4.91 -4.93 -13.35
N VAL A 127 5.26 -6.09 -12.82
CA VAL A 127 6.21 -6.22 -11.70
C VAL A 127 7.54 -6.66 -12.29
N GLU A 128 8.52 -5.78 -12.17
CA GLU A 128 9.90 -6.05 -12.57
C GLU A 128 10.76 -6.22 -11.31
N SER A 129 12.01 -6.63 -11.47
CA SER A 129 12.99 -6.70 -10.39
C SER A 129 14.07 -5.64 -10.57
N VAL A 130 14.40 -4.97 -9.48
CA VAL A 130 15.53 -4.03 -9.42
C VAL A 130 16.53 -4.49 -8.36
N GLU A 131 17.81 -4.51 -8.73
CA GLU A 131 18.89 -4.79 -7.77
C GLU A 131 19.39 -3.48 -7.16
N ILE A 132 19.26 -3.36 -5.83
CA ILE A 132 19.72 -2.20 -5.07
C ILE A 132 20.58 -2.70 -3.91
N GLY A 133 21.84 -2.28 -3.88
CA GLY A 133 22.77 -2.66 -2.81
C GLY A 133 22.96 -4.17 -2.63
N GLY A 134 22.85 -4.95 -3.70
CA GLY A 134 22.96 -6.42 -3.68
C GLY A 134 21.69 -7.16 -3.25
N HIS A 135 20.57 -6.44 -3.12
CA HIS A 135 19.25 -6.99 -2.83
C HIS A 135 18.32 -6.77 -4.02
N GLU A 136 17.59 -7.81 -4.38
CA GLU A 136 16.58 -7.76 -5.42
C GLU A 136 15.23 -7.36 -4.82
N LEU A 137 14.65 -6.28 -5.32
CA LEU A 137 13.37 -5.76 -4.88
C LEU A 137 12.37 -5.72 -6.03
N PRO A 138 11.09 -6.07 -5.79
CA PRO A 138 10.05 -5.88 -6.79
C PRO A 138 9.80 -4.39 -7.03
N ILE A 139 9.73 -4.00 -8.31
CA ILE A 139 9.42 -2.64 -8.74
C ILE A 139 8.22 -2.64 -9.67
N VAL A 140 7.31 -1.70 -9.46
CA VAL A 140 6.15 -1.46 -10.31
C VAL A 140 6.25 -0.07 -10.91
N PHE A 141 6.08 0.03 -12.24
CA PHE A 141 6.04 1.30 -12.94
C PHE A 141 4.62 1.79 -13.13
N THR A 142 4.38 3.07 -12.84
CA THR A 142 3.08 3.70 -13.00
C THR A 142 3.20 5.14 -13.51
N ASP A 143 2.08 5.72 -13.92
CA ASP A 143 2.05 7.09 -14.41
C ASP A 143 2.44 8.09 -13.31
N HIS A 144 3.13 9.15 -13.73
CA HIS A 144 3.43 10.29 -12.86
C HIS A 144 2.14 11.05 -12.51
N PRO A 145 1.94 11.52 -11.26
CA PRO A 145 0.74 12.26 -10.88
C PRO A 145 0.44 13.47 -11.79
N ALA A 146 1.44 14.20 -12.25
CA ALA A 146 1.24 15.30 -13.18
C ALA A 146 0.74 14.85 -14.55
N HIS A 147 1.06 13.62 -14.98
CA HIS A 147 0.56 13.06 -16.22
C HIS A 147 -0.93 12.66 -16.07
N LEU A 148 -1.29 12.06 -14.96
CA LEU A 148 -2.67 11.72 -14.66
C LEU A 148 -3.59 12.96 -14.64
N LEU A 149 -3.12 14.09 -14.10
CA LEU A 149 -3.88 15.34 -14.09
C LEU A 149 -4.15 15.90 -15.50
N LYS A 150 -3.23 15.69 -16.44
CA LYS A 150 -3.40 16.14 -17.83
C LYS A 150 -4.39 15.29 -18.62
N HIS A 151 -4.56 14.04 -18.26
CA HIS A 151 -5.42 13.08 -18.94
C HIS A 151 -6.77 12.85 -18.25
N ALA A 152 -7.04 13.55 -17.13
CA ALA A 152 -8.30 13.49 -16.40
C ALA A 152 -9.43 14.40 -16.98
N GLN A 153 -9.19 15.02 -18.14
CA GLN A 153 -10.17 15.89 -18.83
C GLN A 153 -10.93 15.13 -19.92
#